data_920eb26e7cc5e524c6adec4c9682b0b9
#
_entry.id   920eb26e7cc5e524c6adec4c9682b0b9
#
_cell.length_a   1.000
_cell.length_b   1.000
_cell.length_c   1.000
_cell.angle_alpha   90.00
_cell.angle_beta   90.00
_cell.angle_gamma   90.00
#
_symmetry.space_group_name_H-M   'P 1'
#
loop_
_entity.id
_entity.type
_entity.pdbx_description
1 polymer ?
#
loop_
_entity_poly.entity_id
_entity_poly.type
_entity_poly.pdbx_seq_one_letter_code
_entity_poly.pdbx_strand_id
1 'polypeptide(L)'
;MMKKLLAVAISAVAITTTFVAHANTAPQTESSTVQPEKAKGVWIDVRSAEEFNSGHLQDALNIPHDKIVEGVKALGSAKDEPINLYCRSGRRAEIALTELKNAGYTNVTNHGGYEDLVKKGLK
;
A
#
# COMPACT_ATOMS: atom_id res chain seq x y z
N MET A 1 31.95 -13.35 -57.47
CA MET A 1 31.88 -13.44 -56.88
C MET A 1 31.64 -13.06 -55.99
N MET A 2 31.62 -13.03 -55.84
CA MET A 2 31.44 -12.93 -55.01
C MET A 2 30.93 -12.65 -54.04
N LYS A 3 30.78 -12.54 -54.18
CA LYS A 3 30.37 -12.42 -53.40
C LYS A 3 29.91 -12.33 -52.41
N LYS A 4 29.86 -12.37 -52.61
CA LYS A 4 29.41 -12.42 -51.78
C LYS A 4 29.16 -12.37 -50.76
N LEU A 5 29.21 -12.38 -50.81
CA LEU A 5 28.95 -12.52 -49.92
C LEU A 5 28.71 -12.28 -48.95
N LEU A 6 28.69 -12.13 -49.16
CA LEU A 6 28.40 -12.03 -48.30
C LEU A 6 27.99 -11.89 -47.34
N ALA A 7 27.87 -11.84 -47.61
CA ALA A 7 27.41 -11.82 -46.76
C ALA A 7 27.10 -11.84 -45.85
N VAL A 8 27.18 -11.80 -45.87
CA VAL A 8 26.82 -11.95 -44.98
C VAL A 8 26.50 -11.72 -44.04
N ALA A 9 26.48 -11.62 -44.20
CA ALA A 9 26.11 -11.57 -43.31
C ALA A 9 25.74 -11.34 -42.40
N ILE A 10 25.71 -11.18 -42.46
CA ILE A 10 25.34 -11.03 -41.58
C ILE A 10 24.88 -10.89 -40.66
N SER A 11 24.83 -10.93 -40.84
CA SER A 11 24.35 -10.95 -40.03
C SER A 11 24.03 -10.82 -39.08
N ALA A 12 24.18 -10.82 -39.16
CA ALA A 12 23.83 -10.82 -38.31
C ALA A 12 23.45 -10.51 -37.41
N VAL A 13 23.40 -10.39 -37.44
CA VAL A 13 23.02 -10.29 -36.66
C VAL A 13 22.63 -10.09 -35.78
N ALA A 14 22.66 -10.10 -36.00
CA ALA A 14 22.21 -10.12 -35.27
C ALA A 14 21.84 -9.92 -34.33
N ILE A 15 21.81 -9.84 -34.40
CA ILE A 15 21.36 -9.86 -33.61
C ILE A 15 21.05 -9.60 -32.67
N THR A 16 21.07 -9.52 -32.88
CA THR A 16 20.61 -9.53 -32.07
C THR A 16 20.27 -9.31 -31.13
N THR A 17 20.36 -9.21 -31.43
CA THR A 17 19.88 -9.28 -30.67
C THR A 17 19.57 -9.03 -29.71
N THR A 18 19.64 -8.90 -29.98
CA THR A 18 19.20 -8.98 -29.23
C THR A 18 18.96 -8.75 -28.28
N PHE A 19 19.02 -8.63 -28.31
CA PHE A 19 18.58 -8.75 -27.55
C PHE A 19 18.49 -8.43 -26.67
N VAL A 20 18.55 -8.21 -26.92
CA VAL A 20 18.27 -8.23 -26.28
C VAL A 20 17.90 -8.00 -25.38
N ALA A 21 17.90 -7.85 -25.62
CA ALA A 21 17.45 -7.93 -25.03
C ALA A 21 17.06 -7.85 -24.11
N HIS A 22 17.07 -7.76 -24.02
CA HIS A 22 16.63 -7.97 -23.37
C HIS A 22 16.50 -7.73 -22.39
N ALA A 23 16.56 -7.54 -22.40
CA ALA A 23 16.44 -7.60 -21.75
C ALA A 23 16.07 -7.13 -20.97
N ASN A 24 15.91 -6.80 -21.03
CA ASN A 24 15.52 -6.48 -20.46
C ASN A 24 14.92 -6.45 -19.72
N THR A 25 14.81 -6.51 -19.62
CA THR A 25 14.23 -6.61 -18.96
C THR A 25 14.11 -6.66 -17.97
N ALA A 26 14.16 -6.71 -17.84
CA ALA A 26 14.09 -7.03 -16.88
C ALA A 26 14.17 -6.53 -15.80
N PRO A 27 14.34 -6.04 -15.65
CA PRO A 27 14.52 -5.65 -14.53
C PRO A 27 13.47 -5.51 -13.65
N GLN A 28 12.99 -5.47 -13.73
CA GLN A 28 12.16 -5.37 -13.08
C GLN A 28 11.96 -5.94 -12.09
N THR A 29 12.10 -6.29 -12.18
CA THR A 29 11.88 -6.95 -11.35
C THR A 29 12.26 -6.67 -10.15
N GLU A 30 12.78 -6.11 -9.96
CA GLU A 30 13.01 -5.83 -8.94
C GLU A 30 12.14 -5.51 -8.04
N SER A 31 11.57 -5.30 -8.24
CA SER A 31 10.56 -5.02 -7.49
C SER A 31 10.30 -5.92 -6.40
N SER A 32 10.80 -6.96 -6.47
CA SER A 32 10.59 -7.95 -5.50
C SER A 32 11.06 -7.58 -4.15
N THR A 33 11.85 -6.57 -4.04
CA THR A 33 12.34 -6.19 -2.75
C THR A 33 11.52 -5.13 -2.12
N VAL A 34 10.37 -4.91 -2.64
CA VAL A 34 9.57 -3.87 -2.17
C VAL A 34 8.99 -4.14 -0.84
N GLN A 35 8.69 -3.14 -0.10
CA GLN A 35 8.03 -3.25 1.16
C GLN A 35 6.59 -3.64 0.97
N PRO A 36 5.96 -4.24 1.97
CA PRO A 36 4.55 -4.54 1.89
C PRO A 36 3.77 -3.27 1.62
N GLU A 37 2.80 -3.36 0.76
CA GLU A 37 1.95 -2.22 0.47
C GLU A 37 0.86 -2.15 1.50
N LYS A 38 0.51 -0.91 1.87
CA LYS A 38 -0.66 -0.71 2.70
C LYS A 38 -1.91 -0.94 1.87
N ALA A 39 -2.94 -1.44 2.50
CA ALA A 39 -4.23 -1.59 1.86
C ALA A 39 -4.73 -0.24 1.37
N LYS A 40 -5.51 -0.25 0.31
CA LYS A 40 -6.04 0.97 -0.27
C LYS A 40 -7.09 1.57 0.64
N GLY A 41 -7.25 2.87 0.52
CA GLY A 41 -8.23 3.60 1.29
C GLY A 41 -7.60 4.52 2.30
N VAL A 42 -8.43 5.10 3.14
CA VAL A 42 -7.94 6.02 4.16
C VAL A 42 -7.44 5.20 5.35
N TRP A 43 -6.33 5.64 5.93
CA TRP A 43 -5.79 5.02 7.13
C TRP A 43 -6.00 5.95 8.30
N ILE A 44 -6.54 5.42 9.38
CA ILE A 44 -6.89 6.21 10.54
C ILE A 44 -6.30 5.58 11.79
N ASP A 45 -5.52 6.38 12.50
CA ASP A 45 -4.98 6.02 13.81
C ASP A 45 -6.02 6.46 14.83
N VAL A 46 -6.62 5.49 15.51
CA VAL A 46 -7.68 5.80 16.45
C VAL A 46 -7.17 5.93 17.89
N ARG A 47 -5.85 6.09 18.03
CA ARG A 47 -5.25 6.33 19.34
C ARG A 47 -5.43 7.80 19.72
N SER A 48 -4.91 8.14 20.89
CA SER A 48 -4.94 9.53 21.32
C SER A 48 -3.98 10.38 20.48
N ALA A 49 -4.17 11.68 20.52
CA ALA A 49 -3.29 12.61 19.79
C ALA A 49 -1.85 12.49 20.26
N GLU A 50 -1.65 12.24 21.53
CA GLU A 50 -0.30 12.11 22.08
C GLU A 50 0.40 10.89 21.50
N GLU A 51 -0.30 9.77 21.43
CA GLU A 51 0.26 8.56 20.84
C GLU A 51 0.56 8.78 19.37
N PHE A 52 -0.34 9.41 18.65
CA PHE A 52 -0.15 9.71 17.24
C PHE A 52 1.09 10.58 17.04
N ASN A 53 1.25 11.59 17.87
CA ASN A 53 2.39 12.51 17.72
C ASN A 53 3.73 11.83 18.03
N SER A 54 3.73 10.77 18.82
CA SER A 54 4.96 10.07 19.13
C SER A 54 5.38 9.09 18.02
N GLY A 55 4.54 8.90 17.03
CA GLY A 55 4.85 8.06 15.87
C GLY A 55 3.58 7.46 15.32
N HIS A 56 3.46 7.45 14.01
CA HIS A 56 2.26 6.90 13.34
C HIS A 56 2.65 6.49 11.93
N LEU A 57 1.76 5.73 11.29
CA LEU A 57 2.00 5.36 9.91
C LEU A 57 1.90 6.58 9.01
N GLN A 58 2.71 6.61 7.96
CA GLN A 58 2.69 7.73 7.02
C GLN A 58 1.29 7.86 6.43
N ASP A 59 0.86 9.10 6.28
CA ASP A 59 -0.42 9.46 5.68
C ASP A 59 -1.63 9.02 6.50
N ALA A 60 -1.43 8.50 7.70
CA ALA A 60 -2.56 8.19 8.57
C ALA A 60 -3.11 9.46 9.18
N LEU A 61 -4.42 9.48 9.35
CA LEU A 61 -5.09 10.57 10.04
C LEU A 61 -5.33 10.15 11.47
N ASN A 62 -5.40 11.12 12.37
CA ASN A 62 -5.68 10.82 13.76
C ASN A 62 -7.13 11.18 14.09
N ILE A 63 -7.92 10.17 14.32
CA ILE A 63 -9.30 10.37 14.79
C ILE A 63 -9.48 9.39 15.94
N PRO A 64 -9.51 9.88 17.19
CA PRO A 64 -9.66 8.99 18.33
C PRO A 64 -10.90 8.13 18.21
N HIS A 65 -10.84 6.94 18.77
CA HIS A 65 -11.90 5.95 18.57
C HIS A 65 -13.26 6.44 19.01
N ASP A 66 -13.32 7.29 20.02
CA ASP A 66 -14.60 7.78 20.52
C ASP A 66 -15.18 8.91 19.68
N LYS A 67 -14.46 9.35 18.65
CA LYS A 67 -14.94 10.37 17.71
C LYS A 67 -14.94 9.87 16.29
N ILE A 68 -14.86 8.55 16.11
CA ILE A 68 -14.61 8.00 14.80
C ILE A 68 -15.71 8.28 13.79
N VAL A 69 -16.97 8.17 14.20
CA VAL A 69 -18.07 8.36 13.27
C VAL A 69 -18.11 9.81 12.79
N GLU A 70 -17.98 10.75 13.70
CA GLU A 70 -17.98 12.16 13.34
C GLU A 70 -16.81 12.51 12.46
N GLY A 71 -15.65 11.97 12.79
CA GLY A 71 -14.44 12.25 12.02
C GLY A 71 -14.52 11.72 10.61
N VAL A 72 -15.03 10.51 10.45
CA VAL A 72 -15.15 9.92 9.11
C VAL A 72 -16.19 10.67 8.29
N LYS A 73 -17.29 11.09 8.93
CA LYS A 73 -18.28 11.91 8.23
C LYS A 73 -17.66 13.21 7.74
N ALA A 74 -16.83 13.82 8.56
CA ALA A 74 -16.18 15.07 8.19
C ALA A 74 -15.23 14.89 7.01
N LEU A 75 -14.68 13.70 6.84
CA LEU A 75 -13.84 13.42 5.70
C LEU A 75 -14.62 13.27 4.41
N GLY A 76 -15.93 13.06 4.52
CA GLY A 76 -16.76 12.88 3.33
C GLY A 76 -16.62 11.52 2.69
N SER A 77 -16.18 10.53 3.45
CA SER A 77 -15.98 9.18 2.91
C SER A 77 -17.32 8.56 2.51
N ALA A 78 -17.33 7.90 1.36
CA ALA A 78 -18.50 7.14 0.95
C ALA A 78 -18.66 5.93 1.85
N LYS A 79 -19.86 5.42 1.95
CA LYS A 79 -20.15 4.32 2.88
C LYS A 79 -19.45 3.03 2.52
N ASP A 80 -19.06 2.85 1.27
CA ASP A 80 -18.36 1.65 0.82
C ASP A 80 -16.88 1.88 0.58
N GLU A 81 -16.38 3.05 0.88
CA GLU A 81 -14.99 3.38 0.69
C GLU A 81 -14.13 2.63 1.72
N PRO A 82 -12.98 2.09 1.33
CA PRO A 82 -12.15 1.36 2.29
C PRO A 82 -11.63 2.26 3.40
N ILE A 83 -11.83 1.83 4.63
CA ILE A 83 -11.37 2.54 5.81
C ILE A 83 -10.53 1.58 6.62
N ASN A 84 -9.28 1.96 6.88
CA ASN A 84 -8.32 1.11 7.56
C ASN A 84 -8.00 1.73 8.91
N LEU A 85 -8.25 0.96 9.97
CA LEU A 85 -8.09 1.44 11.33
C LEU A 85 -6.96 0.71 12.03
N TYR A 86 -6.24 1.40 12.89
CA TYR A 86 -5.33 0.75 13.79
C TYR A 86 -5.24 1.55 15.09
N CYS A 87 -4.78 0.90 16.15
CA CYS A 87 -4.52 1.57 17.40
C CYS A 87 -3.25 0.97 18.00
N ARG A 88 -3.14 0.93 19.30
CA ARG A 88 -1.94 0.38 19.92
C ARG A 88 -1.94 -1.14 19.91
N SER A 89 -3.09 -1.74 20.17
CA SER A 89 -3.21 -3.20 20.27
C SER A 89 -4.37 -3.77 19.47
N GLY A 90 -5.14 -2.92 18.79
CA GLY A 90 -6.30 -3.35 18.03
C GLY A 90 -7.61 -3.23 18.76
N ARG A 91 -7.58 -3.00 20.08
CA ARG A 91 -8.79 -3.00 20.88
C ARG A 91 -9.68 -1.78 20.62
N ARG A 92 -9.05 -0.59 20.64
CA ARG A 92 -9.79 0.64 20.35
C ARG A 92 -10.23 0.66 18.90
N ALA A 93 -9.42 0.09 18.01
CA ALA A 93 -9.78 -0.01 16.59
C ALA A 93 -10.99 -0.90 16.40
N GLU A 94 -11.15 -1.93 17.24
CA GLU A 94 -12.32 -2.78 17.16
C GLU A 94 -13.58 -2.04 17.58
N ILE A 95 -13.47 -1.20 18.59
CA ILE A 95 -14.58 -0.37 19.01
C ILE A 95 -14.98 0.58 17.88
N ALA A 96 -13.98 1.21 17.27
CA ALA A 96 -14.21 2.14 16.18
C ALA A 96 -14.83 1.43 14.97
N LEU A 97 -14.38 0.22 14.68
CA LEU A 97 -14.92 -0.55 13.57
C LEU A 97 -16.40 -0.83 13.80
N THR A 98 -16.78 -1.23 15.00
CA THR A 98 -18.17 -1.50 15.32
C THR A 98 -19.03 -0.25 15.17
N GLU A 99 -18.50 0.87 15.65
CA GLU A 99 -19.24 2.14 15.54
C GLU A 99 -19.46 2.52 14.08
N LEU A 100 -18.43 2.36 13.26
CA LEU A 100 -18.55 2.70 11.85
C LEU A 100 -19.51 1.78 11.12
N LYS A 101 -19.47 0.49 11.43
CA LYS A 101 -20.42 -0.44 10.81
C LYS A 101 -21.84 -0.11 11.20
N ASN A 102 -22.05 0.24 12.46
CA ASN A 102 -23.38 0.63 12.90
C ASN A 102 -23.84 1.92 12.22
N ALA A 103 -22.91 2.75 11.81
CA ALA A 103 -23.22 3.99 11.10
C ALA A 103 -23.39 3.78 9.59
N GLY A 104 -23.24 2.55 9.10
CA GLY A 104 -23.50 2.23 7.71
C GLY A 104 -22.27 2.10 6.84
N TYR A 105 -21.08 2.21 7.40
CA TYR A 105 -19.84 2.02 6.62
C TYR A 105 -19.58 0.53 6.47
N THR A 106 -19.44 0.08 5.23
CA THR A 106 -19.43 -1.35 4.93
C THR A 106 -18.05 -1.93 4.68
N ASN A 107 -17.04 -1.10 4.55
CA ASN A 107 -15.71 -1.58 4.14
C ASN A 107 -14.66 -1.08 5.12
N VAL A 108 -14.75 -1.55 6.37
CA VAL A 108 -13.88 -1.10 7.45
C VAL A 108 -13.05 -2.30 7.93
N THR A 109 -11.76 -2.09 8.10
CA THR A 109 -10.85 -3.13 8.54
C THR A 109 -10.05 -2.67 9.74
N ASN A 110 -9.96 -3.53 10.75
CA ASN A 110 -9.10 -3.31 11.91
C ASN A 110 -7.78 -4.02 11.65
N HIS A 111 -6.70 -3.28 11.53
CA HIS A 111 -5.38 -3.84 11.22
C HIS A 111 -4.55 -4.12 12.47
N GLY A 112 -5.09 -3.89 13.65
CA GLY A 112 -4.40 -4.25 14.88
C GLY A 112 -3.59 -3.14 15.45
N GLY A 113 -2.37 -3.45 15.89
CA GLY A 113 -1.53 -2.53 16.62
C GLY A 113 -0.46 -1.89 15.78
N TYR A 114 -0.15 -0.66 16.13
CA TYR A 114 0.84 0.14 15.41
C TYR A 114 2.20 -0.57 15.33
N GLU A 115 2.69 -1.08 16.46
CA GLU A 115 4.01 -1.70 16.45
C GLU A 115 4.07 -2.97 15.64
N ASP A 116 2.98 -3.73 15.65
CA ASP A 116 2.91 -4.93 14.82
C ASP A 116 2.96 -4.57 13.35
N LEU A 117 2.29 -3.49 12.98
CA LEU A 117 2.29 -3.04 11.59
C LEU A 117 3.68 -2.57 11.16
N VAL A 118 4.36 -1.85 12.04
CA VAL A 118 5.72 -1.40 11.75
C VAL A 118 6.65 -2.60 11.60
N LYS A 119 6.50 -3.61 12.45
CA LYS A 119 7.30 -4.82 12.36
C LYS A 119 7.09 -5.55 11.05
N LYS A 120 5.90 -5.45 10.49
CA LYS A 120 5.59 -6.04 9.17
C LYS A 120 6.14 -5.21 8.03
N GLY A 121 6.70 -4.06 8.32
CA GLY A 121 7.29 -3.22 7.29
C GLY A 121 6.44 -2.07 6.81
N LEU A 122 5.26 -1.89 7.38
CA LEU A 122 4.44 -0.76 7.00
C LEU A 122 5.01 0.53 7.58
N LYS A 123 4.77 1.63 6.89
CA LYS A 123 5.25 2.94 7.30
C LYS A 123 4.14 3.93 7.32
#